data_444247bc56a520fdc9f7185babcd6657
#
_entry.id   444247bc56a520fdc9f7185babcd6657
#
_cell.length_a   1.000
_cell.length_b   1.000
_cell.length_c   1.000
_cell.angle_alpha   90.00
_cell.angle_beta   90.00
_cell.angle_gamma   90.00
#
_symmetry.space_group_name_H-M   'P 1'
#
loop_
_entity.id
_entity.type
_entity.pdbx_description
1 polymer ?
#
loop_
_entity_poly.entity_id
_entity_poly.type
_entity_poly.pdbx_seq_one_letter_code
_entity_poly.pdbx_strand_id
1 'polypeptide(L)'
;AAAAIKRRLAGMGFFLADVVVPEQKISGGIVELQVLEGRLGKVRLEVDPAARIDRDLLLSYISGLQEGGQIEASEVERALFQIHDLRGIVASSSFAPGATSGTADLTIRVAPAKKFDANFDFDANGSIYTGLHRAGAGIDVNGLFGRGEMISVRASNAIDGNLRFARASILVPI
;
A
#
# COMPACT_ATOMS: atom_id res chain seq x y z
N ALA A 1 19.71 -25.67 12.82
CA ALA A 1 18.45 -26.29 12.41
C ALA A 1 17.32 -25.28 12.50
N ALA A 2 16.97 -24.68 13.65
CA ALA A 2 15.86 -23.74 13.83
C ALA A 2 15.87 -22.55 12.85
N ALA A 3 17.02 -21.87 12.71
CA ALA A 3 17.16 -20.74 11.78
C ALA A 3 16.97 -21.11 10.28
N ALA A 4 17.25 -22.36 9.91
CA ALA A 4 17.02 -22.84 8.55
C ALA A 4 15.52 -23.08 8.30
N ILE A 5 14.82 -23.63 9.28
CA ILE A 5 13.37 -23.85 9.23
C ILE A 5 12.65 -22.48 9.18
N LYS A 6 13.03 -21.54 10.04
CA LYS A 6 12.48 -20.17 10.04
C LYS A 6 12.63 -19.49 8.68
N ARG A 7 13.81 -19.58 8.06
CA ARG A 7 14.03 -19.02 6.71
C ARG A 7 13.17 -19.69 5.65
N ARG A 8 12.98 -21.01 5.76
CA ARG A 8 12.13 -21.76 4.83
C ARG A 8 10.67 -21.34 4.96
N LEU A 9 10.17 -21.19 6.19
CA LEU A 9 8.81 -20.73 6.46
C LEU A 9 8.59 -19.30 5.94
N ALA A 10 9.55 -18.41 6.18
CA ALA A 10 9.50 -17.05 5.63
C ALA A 10 9.46 -17.03 4.09
N GLY A 11 10.23 -17.91 3.43
CA GLY A 11 10.20 -18.08 1.98
C GLY A 11 8.91 -18.68 1.42
N MET A 12 8.09 -19.27 2.28
CA MET A 12 6.76 -19.80 1.96
C MET A 12 5.63 -18.80 2.29
N GLY A 13 5.98 -17.57 2.73
CA GLY A 13 5.01 -16.54 3.08
C GLY A 13 4.70 -16.42 4.58
N PHE A 14 5.15 -17.37 5.42
CA PHE A 14 4.95 -17.36 6.88
C PHE A 14 6.02 -16.52 7.58
N PHE A 15 6.06 -15.23 7.30
CA PHE A 15 7.14 -14.33 7.75
C PHE A 15 7.15 -14.07 9.27
N LEU A 16 6.05 -14.34 9.97
CA LEU A 16 5.94 -14.23 11.42
C LEU A 16 6.10 -15.58 12.15
N ALA A 17 6.31 -16.67 11.42
CA ALA A 17 6.59 -17.96 12.04
C ALA A 17 7.92 -17.94 12.80
N ASP A 18 7.92 -18.50 14.00
CA ASP A 18 9.12 -18.66 14.80
C ASP A 18 9.35 -20.13 15.14
N VAL A 19 10.60 -20.47 15.42
CA VAL A 19 10.99 -21.84 15.75
C VAL A 19 11.75 -21.79 17.08
N VAL A 20 11.12 -22.32 18.11
CA VAL A 20 11.68 -22.35 19.46
C VAL A 20 12.09 -23.78 19.86
N VAL A 21 13.08 -23.86 20.71
CA VAL A 21 13.48 -25.10 21.35
C VAL A 21 12.86 -25.08 22.74
N PRO A 22 11.82 -25.91 23.03
CA PRO A 22 11.24 -25.96 24.36
C PRO A 22 12.24 -26.57 25.36
N GLU A 23 12.01 -26.29 26.64
CA GLU A 23 12.75 -27.00 27.69
C GLU A 23 12.50 -28.49 27.56
N GLN A 24 13.56 -29.30 27.35
CA GLN A 24 13.46 -30.71 27.10
C GLN A 24 14.68 -31.48 27.63
N LYS A 25 14.50 -32.73 28.04
CA LYS A 25 15.59 -33.65 28.29
C LYS A 25 15.95 -34.33 26.99
N ILE A 26 17.16 -34.08 26.49
CA ILE A 26 17.66 -34.74 25.29
C ILE A 26 17.89 -36.23 25.60
N SER A 27 17.13 -37.09 24.94
CA SER A 27 17.24 -38.51 25.04
C SER A 27 17.45 -39.12 23.65
N GLY A 28 18.41 -40.01 23.51
CA GLY A 28 18.69 -40.67 22.22
C GLY A 28 19.20 -39.75 21.11
N GLY A 29 19.68 -38.52 21.43
CA GLY A 29 20.18 -37.56 20.44
C GLY A 29 19.05 -36.84 19.65
N ILE A 30 17.79 -36.97 20.07
CA ILE A 30 16.63 -36.31 19.45
C ILE A 30 16.39 -34.97 20.14
N VAL A 31 16.28 -33.92 19.35
CA VAL A 31 15.91 -32.58 19.79
C VAL A 31 14.58 -32.19 19.14
N GLU A 32 13.58 -31.92 19.94
CA GLU A 32 12.28 -31.43 19.48
C GLU A 32 12.34 -29.93 19.20
N LEU A 33 11.75 -29.50 18.09
CA LEU A 33 11.60 -28.11 17.72
C LEU A 33 10.11 -27.80 17.63
N GLN A 34 9.69 -26.76 18.32
CA GLN A 34 8.32 -26.27 18.22
C GLN A 34 8.26 -25.13 17.20
N VAL A 35 7.42 -25.30 16.17
CA VAL A 35 7.11 -24.25 15.20
C VAL A 35 5.91 -23.48 15.73
N LEU A 36 6.11 -22.20 15.95
CA LEU A 36 5.03 -21.25 16.25
C LEU A 36 4.60 -20.63 14.91
N GLU A 37 3.45 -21.06 14.43
CA GLU A 37 2.84 -20.43 13.25
C GLU A 37 2.40 -19.03 13.67
N GLY A 38 2.92 -18.00 12.99
CA GLY A 38 2.50 -16.62 13.24
C GLY A 38 1.01 -16.46 12.89
N ARG A 39 0.19 -16.09 13.86
CA ARG A 39 -1.24 -15.82 13.68
C ARG A 39 -1.50 -14.34 13.79
N LEU A 40 -2.48 -13.86 13.03
CA LEU A 40 -2.95 -12.50 13.12
C LEU A 40 -3.67 -12.29 14.45
N GLY A 41 -3.17 -11.38 15.27
CA GLY A 41 -3.85 -10.92 16.47
C GLY A 41 -4.93 -9.91 16.10
N LYS A 42 -4.88 -8.72 16.67
CA LYS A 42 -5.83 -7.65 16.35
C LYS A 42 -5.41 -6.89 15.11
N VAL A 43 -6.38 -6.56 14.26
CA VAL A 43 -6.21 -5.65 13.13
C VAL A 43 -6.76 -4.29 13.52
N ARG A 44 -5.89 -3.28 13.53
CA ARG A 44 -6.28 -1.90 13.88
C ARG A 44 -6.10 -1.00 12.67
N LEU A 45 -7.14 -0.24 12.35
CA LEU A 45 -7.12 0.81 11.34
C LEU A 45 -7.17 2.17 12.04
N GLU A 46 -6.04 2.89 11.99
CA GLU A 46 -5.89 4.24 12.50
C GLU A 46 -5.93 5.22 11.31
N VAL A 47 -6.96 6.02 11.23
CA VAL A 47 -7.13 7.02 10.18
C VAL A 47 -6.97 8.40 10.78
N ASP A 48 -6.02 9.19 10.27
CA ASP A 48 -5.86 10.57 10.66
C ASP A 48 -7.13 11.36 10.28
N PRO A 49 -7.71 12.15 11.20
CA PRO A 49 -8.90 12.95 10.91
C PRO A 49 -8.76 13.93 9.73
N ALA A 50 -7.53 14.31 9.40
CA ALA A 50 -7.24 15.16 8.24
C ALA A 50 -7.21 14.37 6.91
N ALA A 51 -7.13 13.05 6.95
CA ALA A 51 -7.24 12.19 5.78
C ALA A 51 -8.70 12.12 5.35
N ARG A 52 -9.01 12.76 4.22
CA ARG A 52 -10.35 12.71 3.63
C ARG A 52 -10.50 11.42 2.83
N ILE A 53 -10.85 10.35 3.53
CA ILE A 53 -11.08 9.05 2.92
C ILE A 53 -12.24 8.36 3.60
N ASP A 54 -13.05 7.67 2.84
CA ASP A 54 -14.14 6.86 3.36
C ASP A 54 -13.56 5.68 4.15
N ARG A 55 -13.94 5.61 5.43
CA ARG A 55 -13.47 4.55 6.31
C ARG A 55 -14.00 3.18 5.90
N ASP A 56 -15.24 3.11 5.40
CA ASP A 56 -15.85 1.85 4.99
C ASP A 56 -15.15 1.27 3.76
N LEU A 57 -14.68 2.14 2.87
CA LEU A 57 -13.83 1.73 1.75
C LEU A 57 -12.52 1.08 2.25
N LEU A 58 -11.84 1.69 3.21
CA LEU A 58 -10.62 1.13 3.80
C LEU A 58 -10.90 -0.21 4.50
N LEU A 59 -12.00 -0.31 5.24
CA LEU A 59 -12.41 -1.54 5.90
C LEU A 59 -12.69 -2.66 4.91
N SER A 60 -13.26 -2.35 3.74
CA SER A 60 -13.49 -3.34 2.68
C SER A 60 -12.19 -3.97 2.17
N TYR A 61 -11.11 -3.19 2.04
CA TYR A 61 -9.81 -3.69 1.58
C TYR A 61 -9.10 -4.58 2.59
N ILE A 62 -9.33 -4.34 3.89
CA ILE A 62 -8.73 -5.15 4.96
C ILE A 62 -9.66 -6.27 5.46
N SER A 63 -10.86 -6.41 4.91
CA SER A 63 -11.86 -7.39 5.35
C SER A 63 -11.40 -8.85 5.25
N GLY A 64 -10.43 -9.15 4.36
CA GLY A 64 -9.81 -10.46 4.25
C GLY A 64 -8.83 -10.79 5.40
N LEU A 65 -8.38 -9.79 6.16
CA LEU A 65 -7.44 -9.98 7.25
C LEU A 65 -8.18 -10.38 8.53
N GLN A 66 -8.42 -11.67 8.70
CA GLN A 66 -9.19 -12.20 9.82
C GLN A 66 -8.32 -12.40 11.06
N GLU A 67 -8.78 -11.91 12.22
CA GLU A 67 -8.16 -12.16 13.51
C GLU A 67 -8.15 -13.66 13.82
N GLY A 68 -7.02 -14.17 14.33
CA GLY A 68 -6.80 -15.60 14.59
C GLY A 68 -6.39 -16.43 13.38
N GLY A 69 -6.48 -15.89 12.16
CA GLY A 69 -6.04 -16.52 10.93
C GLY A 69 -4.51 -16.63 10.83
N GLN A 70 -4.03 -17.47 9.94
CA GLN A 70 -2.62 -17.46 9.54
C GLN A 70 -2.33 -16.16 8.80
N ILE A 71 -1.17 -15.55 9.05
CA ILE A 71 -0.76 -14.34 8.36
C ILE A 71 0.04 -14.77 7.12
N GLU A 72 -0.56 -14.56 5.96
CA GLU A 72 0.16 -14.63 4.70
C GLU A 72 0.63 -13.24 4.28
N ALA A 73 1.92 -13.11 3.96
CA ALA A 73 2.50 -11.85 3.51
C ALA A 73 1.72 -11.29 2.30
N SER A 74 1.33 -12.14 1.38
CA SER A 74 0.58 -11.82 0.18
C SER A 74 -0.77 -11.13 0.44
N GLU A 75 -1.49 -11.55 1.49
CA GLU A 75 -2.78 -10.96 1.84
C GLU A 75 -2.63 -9.56 2.43
N VAL A 76 -1.64 -9.40 3.33
CA VAL A 76 -1.31 -8.09 3.91
C VAL A 76 -0.80 -7.14 2.85
N GLU A 77 0.12 -7.60 2.00
CA GLU A 77 0.65 -6.81 0.88
C GLU A 77 -0.46 -6.39 -0.08
N ARG A 78 -1.36 -7.29 -0.45
CA ARG A 78 -2.49 -6.96 -1.33
C ARG A 78 -3.38 -5.87 -0.73
N ALA A 79 -3.75 -5.99 0.56
CA ALA A 79 -4.55 -4.98 1.24
C ALA A 79 -3.83 -3.62 1.27
N LEU A 80 -2.53 -3.61 1.56
CA LEU A 80 -1.72 -2.40 1.57
C LEU A 80 -1.59 -1.80 0.18
N PHE A 81 -1.36 -2.59 -0.88
CA PHE A 81 -1.30 -2.09 -2.25
C PHE A 81 -2.62 -1.44 -2.68
N GLN A 82 -3.76 -2.06 -2.36
CA GLN A 82 -5.07 -1.46 -2.65
C GLN A 82 -5.25 -0.11 -1.95
N ILE A 83 -4.80 0.02 -0.69
CA ILE A 83 -4.84 1.30 0.04
C ILE A 83 -3.83 2.30 -0.54
N HIS A 84 -2.65 1.86 -0.96
CA HIS A 84 -1.63 2.72 -1.59
C HIS A 84 -2.04 3.27 -2.96
N ASP A 85 -2.91 2.57 -3.68
CA ASP A 85 -3.45 3.05 -4.96
C ASP A 85 -4.43 4.22 -4.79
N LEU A 86 -4.95 4.42 -3.56
CA LEU A 86 -5.83 5.54 -3.25
C LEU A 86 -5.06 6.86 -3.25
N ARG A 87 -5.55 7.83 -3.99
CA ARG A 87 -4.93 9.15 -4.08
C ARG A 87 -5.35 10.05 -2.92
N GLY A 88 -4.46 10.94 -2.50
CA GLY A 88 -4.72 11.89 -1.41
C GLY A 88 -4.46 11.36 -0.01
N ILE A 89 -4.02 10.11 0.11
CA ILE A 89 -3.59 9.49 1.37
C ILE A 89 -2.25 8.77 1.20
N VAL A 90 -1.61 8.50 2.33
CA VAL A 90 -0.52 7.53 2.44
C VAL A 90 -0.86 6.52 3.54
N ALA A 91 -0.51 5.26 3.32
CA ALA A 91 -0.69 4.21 4.31
C ALA A 91 0.67 3.66 4.76
N SER A 92 0.72 3.23 6.00
CA SER A 92 1.84 2.46 6.54
C SER A 92 1.31 1.35 7.43
N SER A 93 2.05 0.26 7.55
CA SER A 93 1.70 -0.84 8.43
C SER A 93 2.82 -1.12 9.42
N SER A 94 2.45 -1.62 10.57
CA SER A 94 3.38 -2.08 11.59
C SER A 94 2.83 -3.31 12.30
N PHE A 95 3.72 -4.24 12.62
CA PHE A 95 3.41 -5.40 13.44
C PHE A 95 3.97 -5.21 14.84
N ALA A 96 3.19 -5.62 15.83
CA ALA A 96 3.59 -5.69 17.23
C ALA A 96 3.24 -7.06 17.79
N PRO A 97 3.95 -7.57 18.81
CA PRO A 97 3.54 -8.79 19.50
C PRO A 97 2.09 -8.69 19.96
N GLY A 98 1.30 -9.73 19.69
CA GLY A 98 -0.08 -9.79 20.14
C GLY A 98 -0.20 -10.22 21.61
N ALA A 99 -1.44 -10.27 22.10
CA ALA A 99 -1.74 -10.61 23.48
C ALA A 99 -1.44 -12.10 23.80
N THR A 100 -1.47 -12.97 22.80
CA THR A 100 -1.21 -14.40 22.93
C THR A 100 0.11 -14.76 22.26
N SER A 101 0.86 -15.68 22.85
CA SER A 101 2.12 -16.20 22.27
C SER A 101 1.87 -16.73 20.84
N GLY A 102 2.74 -16.37 19.90
CA GLY A 102 2.60 -16.74 18.48
C GLY A 102 1.61 -15.90 17.69
N THR A 103 1.07 -14.81 18.28
CA THR A 103 0.25 -13.85 17.55
C THR A 103 0.96 -12.52 17.33
N ALA A 104 0.61 -11.80 16.25
CA ALA A 104 1.05 -10.44 16.01
C ALA A 104 -0.12 -9.54 15.65
N ASP A 105 -0.19 -8.40 16.32
CA ASP A 105 -1.16 -7.35 16.03
C ASP A 105 -0.69 -6.53 14.83
N LEU A 106 -1.57 -6.30 13.87
CA LEU A 106 -1.33 -5.44 12.72
C LEU A 106 -1.99 -4.09 12.94
N THR A 107 -1.22 -3.03 12.82
CA THR A 107 -1.75 -1.66 12.81
C THR A 107 -1.50 -1.05 11.43
N ILE A 108 -2.56 -0.62 10.76
CA ILE A 108 -2.53 0.11 9.50
C ILE A 108 -2.85 1.57 9.82
N ARG A 109 -1.91 2.46 9.51
CA ARG A 109 -2.07 3.91 9.70
C ARG A 109 -2.25 4.58 8.35
N VAL A 110 -3.29 5.40 8.26
CA VAL A 110 -3.62 6.19 7.07
C VAL A 110 -3.51 7.66 7.43
N ALA A 111 -2.67 8.37 6.69
CA ALA A 111 -2.42 9.79 6.87
C ALA A 111 -2.74 10.57 5.58
N PRO A 112 -3.02 11.87 5.67
CA PRO A 112 -3.25 12.69 4.49
C PRO A 112 -1.98 12.81 3.65
N ALA A 113 -2.15 12.79 2.32
CA ALA A 113 -1.11 13.09 1.36
C ALA A 113 -1.39 14.40 0.62
N LYS A 114 -0.53 14.73 -0.34
CA LYS A 114 -0.63 15.94 -1.15
C LYS A 114 -1.92 15.93 -1.97
N LYS A 115 -2.76 16.96 -1.77
CA LYS A 115 -4.05 17.08 -2.48
C LYS A 115 -3.91 17.66 -3.88
N PHE A 116 -2.97 18.57 -4.06
CA PHE A 116 -2.78 19.27 -5.32
C PHE A 116 -1.38 19.02 -5.82
N ASP A 117 -1.27 18.70 -7.09
CA ASP A 117 -0.02 18.67 -7.82
C ASP A 117 -0.17 19.50 -9.09
N ALA A 118 0.79 20.37 -9.36
CA ALA A 118 0.81 21.17 -10.57
C ALA A 118 2.16 21.01 -11.25
N ASN A 119 2.13 20.86 -12.56
CA ASN A 119 3.32 20.78 -13.40
C ASN A 119 3.22 21.73 -14.57
N PHE A 120 4.38 22.23 -14.97
CA PHE A 120 4.56 23.00 -16.19
C PHE A 120 5.63 22.31 -17.01
N ASP A 121 5.42 22.19 -18.29
CA ASP A 121 6.36 21.61 -19.23
C ASP A 121 6.57 22.53 -20.42
N PHE A 122 7.79 22.51 -20.93
CA PHE A 122 8.16 23.15 -22.17
C PHE A 122 9.05 22.20 -22.94
N ASP A 123 8.70 21.96 -24.19
CA ASP A 123 9.48 21.06 -25.06
C ASP A 123 9.56 21.58 -26.50
N ALA A 124 10.55 21.08 -27.21
CA ALA A 124 10.76 21.34 -28.65
C ALA A 124 10.57 20.05 -29.48
N ASN A 125 9.72 19.14 -29.02
CA ASN A 125 9.45 17.84 -29.66
C ASN A 125 8.26 17.90 -30.66
N GLY A 126 7.80 19.09 -30.99
CA GLY A 126 6.76 19.28 -31.99
C GLY A 126 7.25 19.03 -33.41
N SER A 127 6.35 19.12 -34.36
CA SER A 127 6.68 19.04 -35.79
C SER A 127 6.60 20.42 -36.45
N ILE A 128 7.26 20.58 -37.58
CA ILE A 128 7.18 21.80 -38.40
C ILE A 128 5.76 22.14 -38.86
N TYR A 129 4.84 21.14 -38.88
CA TYR A 129 3.45 21.33 -39.28
C TYR A 129 2.54 21.74 -38.13
N THR A 130 2.88 21.40 -36.90
CA THR A 130 2.03 21.64 -35.71
C THR A 130 2.60 22.67 -34.77
N GLY A 131 3.85 23.06 -34.97
CA GLY A 131 4.67 23.93 -34.11
C GLY A 131 5.74 23.11 -33.39
N LEU A 132 6.99 23.61 -33.44
CA LEU A 132 8.16 22.94 -32.85
C LEU A 132 8.16 23.06 -31.34
N HIS A 133 7.84 24.25 -30.83
CA HIS A 133 7.89 24.58 -29.41
C HIS A 133 6.50 24.48 -28.79
N ARG A 134 6.41 23.71 -27.70
CA ARG A 134 5.15 23.54 -26.98
C ARG A 134 5.33 23.90 -25.51
N ALA A 135 4.33 24.56 -24.98
CA ALA A 135 4.20 24.81 -23.55
C ALA A 135 2.96 24.11 -23.02
N GLY A 136 3.10 23.43 -21.90
CA GLY A 136 2.03 22.70 -21.24
C GLY A 136 1.90 23.06 -19.78
N ALA A 137 0.71 22.84 -19.25
CA ALA A 137 0.43 22.93 -17.83
C ALA A 137 -0.56 21.84 -17.43
N GLY A 138 -0.38 21.28 -16.25
CA GLY A 138 -1.26 20.29 -15.66
C GLY A 138 -1.53 20.55 -14.20
N ILE A 139 -2.72 20.17 -13.77
CA ILE A 139 -3.13 20.17 -12.38
C ILE A 139 -3.79 18.82 -12.07
N ASP A 140 -3.35 18.20 -10.98
CA ASP A 140 -3.94 16.99 -10.42
C ASP A 140 -4.53 17.31 -9.04
N VAL A 141 -5.76 16.90 -8.81
CA VAL A 141 -6.48 17.05 -7.55
C VAL A 141 -6.80 15.65 -7.01
N ASN A 142 -6.29 15.33 -5.84
CA ASN A 142 -6.34 14.00 -5.24
C ASN A 142 -7.33 13.94 -4.06
N GLY A 143 -8.14 12.88 -3.99
CA GLY A 143 -9.00 12.56 -2.84
C GLY A 143 -10.03 13.65 -2.52
N LEU A 144 -10.68 14.26 -3.53
CA LEU A 144 -11.64 15.35 -3.33
C LEU A 144 -12.93 14.83 -2.68
N PHE A 145 -13.41 13.66 -3.10
CA PHE A 145 -14.67 13.05 -2.67
C PHE A 145 -14.49 11.95 -1.63
N GLY A 146 -13.24 11.67 -1.23
CA GLY A 146 -12.95 10.67 -0.20
C GLY A 146 -12.94 9.22 -0.68
N ARG A 147 -12.84 8.99 -1.99
CA ARG A 147 -12.75 7.65 -2.58
C ARG A 147 -11.36 7.32 -3.13
N GLY A 148 -10.37 8.17 -2.84
CA GLY A 148 -9.02 7.99 -3.38
C GLY A 148 -8.94 8.26 -4.88
N GLU A 149 -9.84 9.03 -5.42
CA GLU A 149 -9.89 9.44 -6.83
C GLU A 149 -8.86 10.51 -7.15
N MET A 150 -8.54 10.66 -8.43
CA MET A 150 -7.73 11.73 -8.97
C MET A 150 -8.46 12.41 -10.13
N ILE A 151 -8.57 13.73 -10.05
CA ILE A 151 -9.04 14.58 -11.16
C ILE A 151 -7.81 15.24 -11.76
N SER A 152 -7.63 15.09 -13.07
CA SER A 152 -6.50 15.66 -13.80
C SER A 152 -7.00 16.54 -14.92
N VAL A 153 -6.44 17.76 -15.00
CA VAL A 153 -6.65 18.67 -16.13
C VAL A 153 -5.29 19.05 -16.70
N ARG A 154 -5.13 18.90 -17.99
CA ARG A 154 -3.90 19.23 -18.72
C ARG A 154 -4.25 20.03 -19.96
N ALA A 155 -3.44 21.04 -20.24
CA ALA A 155 -3.52 21.82 -21.45
C ALA A 155 -2.12 22.02 -22.03
N SER A 156 -2.00 22.01 -23.33
CA SER A 156 -0.76 22.26 -24.05
C SER A 156 -1.06 23.08 -25.30
N ASN A 157 -0.16 24.01 -25.64
CA ASN A 157 -0.25 24.86 -26.80
C ASN A 157 1.09 24.92 -27.53
N ALA A 158 1.07 24.81 -28.84
CA ALA A 158 2.23 25.14 -29.66
C ALA A 158 2.39 26.66 -29.75
N ILE A 159 3.59 27.16 -29.46
CA ILE A 159 3.88 28.58 -29.42
C ILE A 159 4.00 29.14 -30.84
N ASP A 160 4.61 28.34 -31.73
CA ASP A 160 4.92 28.66 -33.11
C ASP A 160 4.05 27.91 -34.13
N GLY A 161 2.87 27.42 -33.70
CA GLY A 161 1.96 26.66 -34.53
C GLY A 161 0.53 26.71 -34.07
N ASN A 162 -0.30 25.85 -34.62
CA ASN A 162 -1.75 25.85 -34.41
C ASN A 162 -2.25 24.68 -33.56
N LEU A 163 -1.34 23.89 -32.98
CA LEU A 163 -1.76 22.79 -32.12
C LEU A 163 -2.18 23.30 -30.75
N ARG A 164 -3.42 22.99 -30.38
CA ARG A 164 -3.95 23.19 -29.03
C ARG A 164 -4.51 21.88 -28.53
N PHE A 165 -4.17 21.53 -27.31
CA PHE A 165 -4.63 20.31 -26.68
C PHE A 165 -5.15 20.63 -25.28
N ALA A 166 -6.30 20.08 -24.93
CA ALA A 166 -6.81 20.10 -23.57
C ALA A 166 -7.41 18.72 -23.23
N ARG A 167 -7.15 18.25 -22.04
CA ARG A 167 -7.65 16.98 -21.52
C ARG A 167 -8.10 17.17 -20.08
N ALA A 168 -9.29 16.67 -19.76
CA ALA A 168 -9.74 16.42 -18.39
C ALA A 168 -9.97 14.93 -18.22
N SER A 169 -9.60 14.39 -17.07
CA SER A 169 -9.81 12.98 -16.74
C SER A 169 -10.08 12.81 -15.26
N ILE A 170 -10.85 11.79 -14.92
CA ILE A 170 -11.06 11.33 -13.55
C ILE A 170 -10.64 9.86 -13.47
N LEU A 171 -9.83 9.54 -12.49
CA LEU A 171 -9.46 8.19 -12.13
C LEU A 171 -10.14 7.86 -10.81
N VAL A 172 -10.92 6.79 -10.78
CA VAL A 172 -11.58 6.30 -9.57
C VAL A 172 -11.10 4.88 -9.33
N PRO A 173 -10.52 4.56 -8.17
CA PRO A 173 -10.19 3.18 -7.81
C PRO A 173 -11.45 2.33 -7.70
N ILE A 174 -11.36 1.07 -8.11
CA ILE A 174 -12.46 0.09 -8.09
C ILE A 174 -12.11 -1.05 -7.13
#